data_e526b7e2290c9909ac88a307fec0db32
#
_entry.id   e526b7e2290c9909ac88a307fec0db32
#
_cell.length_a   1.000
_cell.length_b   1.000
_cell.length_c   1.000
_cell.angle_alpha   90.00
_cell.angle_beta   90.00
_cell.angle_gamma   90.00
#
_symmetry.space_group_name_H-M   'P 1'
#
loop_
_entity.id
_entity.type
_entity.pdbx_description
1 polymer ?
#
loop_
_entity_poly.entity_id
_entity_poly.type
_entity_poly.pdbx_seq_one_letter_code
_entity_poly.pdbx_strand_id
1 'polypeptide(L)'
;TFNNIISYEPLLAQGVELRTWPDDVVAALGRTTKEVMADLAATDALTGRIAASLDSYLARADRYARDFDQRYFQMRTRALGA
;
A
#
# COMPACT_ATOMS: atom_id res chain seq x y z
N THR A 1 -8.94 -11.24 -7.45
CA THR A 1 -7.96 -11.91 -6.58
C THR A 1 -7.72 -13.35 -7.00
N PHE A 2 -8.80 -14.08 -7.29
CA PHE A 2 -8.65 -15.48 -7.70
C PHE A 2 -7.79 -15.62 -8.96
N ASN A 3 -8.04 -14.80 -9.97
CA ASN A 3 -7.26 -14.83 -11.21
C ASN A 3 -5.78 -14.48 -10.97
N ASN A 4 -5.50 -13.59 -10.03
CA ASN A 4 -4.13 -13.23 -9.68
C ASN A 4 -3.42 -14.42 -9.01
N ILE A 5 -4.11 -15.15 -8.16
CA ILE A 5 -3.54 -16.31 -7.48
C ILE A 5 -3.16 -17.40 -8.48
N ILE A 6 -4.07 -17.75 -9.39
CA ILE A 6 -3.81 -18.83 -10.36
C ILE A 6 -2.79 -18.44 -11.44
N SER A 7 -2.59 -17.14 -11.67
CA SER A 7 -1.63 -16.66 -12.68
C SER A 7 -0.23 -16.45 -12.14
N TYR A 8 -0.06 -16.35 -10.82
CA TYR A 8 1.21 -15.97 -10.19
C TYR A 8 2.29 -17.02 -10.36
N GLU A 9 2.01 -18.26 -10.02
CA GLU A 9 3.00 -19.33 -10.14
C GLU A 9 3.46 -19.59 -11.58
N PRO A 10 2.54 -19.63 -12.58
CA PRO A 10 2.96 -19.74 -13.97
C PRO A 10 3.88 -18.62 -14.44
N LEU A 11 3.66 -17.39 -13.99
CA LEU A 11 4.55 -16.26 -14.31
C LEU A 11 5.93 -16.45 -13.72
N LEU A 12 6.04 -16.89 -12.48
CA LEU A 12 7.32 -17.19 -11.86
C LEU A 12 8.06 -18.32 -12.62
N ALA A 13 7.33 -19.34 -13.06
CA ALA A 13 7.89 -20.45 -13.81
C ALA A 13 8.47 -20.00 -15.16
N GLN A 14 7.96 -18.91 -15.73
CA GLN A 14 8.47 -18.32 -16.98
C GLN A 14 9.67 -17.40 -16.79
N GLY A 15 10.17 -17.25 -15.58
CA GLY A 15 11.35 -16.43 -15.30
C GLY A 15 11.04 -15.00 -14.87
N VAL A 16 9.77 -14.67 -14.60
CA VAL A 16 9.41 -13.37 -14.03
C VAL A 16 9.92 -13.28 -12.60
N GLU A 17 10.65 -12.23 -12.29
CA GLU A 17 11.19 -12.01 -10.95
C GLU A 17 10.35 -11.03 -10.16
N LEU A 18 9.99 -11.40 -8.93
CA LEU A 18 9.37 -10.49 -7.98
C LEU A 18 10.48 -9.74 -7.25
N ARG A 19 10.51 -8.41 -7.40
CA ARG A 19 11.51 -7.57 -6.76
C ARG A 19 10.86 -6.54 -5.86
N THR A 20 11.58 -6.16 -4.82
CA THR A 20 11.18 -5.09 -3.92
C THR A 20 11.99 -3.84 -4.25
N TRP A 21 11.33 -2.69 -4.28
CA TRP A 21 12.01 -1.42 -4.50
C TRP A 21 12.91 -1.09 -3.30
N PRO A 22 14.07 -0.47 -3.54
CA PRO A 22 14.93 -0.03 -2.44
C PRO A 22 14.21 0.95 -1.50
N ASP A 23 14.58 0.93 -0.23
CA ASP A 23 13.93 1.75 0.79
C ASP A 23 14.02 3.25 0.51
N ASP A 24 15.16 3.72 -0.01
CA ASP A 24 15.35 5.11 -0.37
C ASP A 24 14.43 5.57 -1.50
N VAL A 25 14.17 4.70 -2.47
CA VAL A 25 13.24 4.97 -3.57
C VAL A 25 11.81 5.05 -3.04
N VAL A 26 11.42 4.12 -2.19
CA VAL A 26 10.08 4.11 -1.55
C VAL A 26 9.88 5.36 -0.71
N ALA A 27 10.89 5.75 0.07
CA ALA A 27 10.85 6.97 0.88
C ALA A 27 10.72 8.24 0.02
N ALA A 28 11.44 8.29 -1.11
CA ALA A 28 11.36 9.40 -2.04
C ALA A 28 9.98 9.52 -2.68
N LEU A 29 9.38 8.38 -3.07
CA LEU A 29 8.02 8.34 -3.59
C LEU A 29 7.01 8.84 -2.56
N GLY A 30 7.17 8.45 -1.30
CA GLY A 30 6.30 8.91 -0.22
C GLY A 30 6.39 10.42 0.00
N ARG A 31 7.60 10.97 0.01
CA ARG A 31 7.80 12.44 0.13
C ARG A 31 7.16 13.18 -1.03
N THR A 32 7.41 12.73 -2.26
CA THR A 32 6.85 13.36 -3.45
C THR A 32 5.34 13.30 -3.47
N THR A 33 4.75 12.19 -3.08
CA THR A 33 3.30 12.03 -2.97
C THR A 33 2.72 13.04 -1.98
N LYS A 34 3.33 13.22 -0.81
CA LYS A 34 2.89 14.20 0.19
C LYS A 34 2.95 15.62 -0.34
N GLU A 35 4.01 15.96 -1.06
CA GLU A 35 4.17 17.29 -1.67
C GLU A 35 3.09 17.56 -2.72
N VAL A 36 2.85 16.59 -3.61
CA VAL A 36 1.81 16.72 -4.65
C VAL A 36 0.43 16.85 -4.02
N MET A 37 0.13 16.06 -3.01
CA MET A 37 -1.16 16.12 -2.32
C MET A 37 -1.35 17.45 -1.58
N ALA A 38 -0.30 17.99 -0.97
CA ALA A 38 -0.34 19.29 -0.32
C ALA A 38 -0.60 20.42 -1.33
N ASP A 39 0.07 20.37 -2.48
CA ASP A 39 -0.13 21.36 -3.56
C ASP A 39 -1.56 21.30 -4.10
N LEU A 40 -2.10 20.11 -4.31
CA LEU A 40 -3.49 19.93 -4.74
C LEU A 40 -4.47 20.48 -3.70
N ALA A 41 -4.25 20.17 -2.43
CA ALA A 41 -5.11 20.64 -1.34
C ALA A 41 -5.15 22.16 -1.22
N ALA A 42 -4.06 22.84 -1.62
CA ALA A 42 -3.95 24.31 -1.60
C ALA A 42 -4.61 24.99 -2.79
N THR A 43 -5.09 24.23 -3.80
CA THR A 43 -5.65 24.80 -5.04
C THR A 43 -6.95 25.56 -4.77
N ASP A 44 -7.86 25.01 -3.99
CA ASP A 44 -9.11 25.63 -3.59
C ASP A 44 -9.66 24.96 -2.34
N ALA A 45 -10.70 25.59 -1.73
CA ALA A 45 -11.27 25.10 -0.48
C ALA A 45 -11.93 23.72 -0.61
N LEU A 46 -12.59 23.45 -1.73
CA LEU A 46 -13.24 22.16 -1.96
C LEU A 46 -12.22 21.04 -2.08
N THR A 47 -11.19 21.23 -2.88
CA THR A 47 -10.10 20.25 -3.05
C THR A 47 -9.40 19.99 -1.73
N GLY A 48 -9.17 21.03 -0.92
CA GLY A 48 -8.60 20.89 0.42
C GLY A 48 -9.45 20.03 1.34
N ARG A 49 -10.77 20.19 1.31
CA ARG A 49 -11.70 19.37 2.12
C ARG A 49 -11.72 17.91 1.64
N ILE A 50 -11.70 17.70 0.34
CA ILE A 50 -11.63 16.33 -0.24
C ILE A 50 -10.33 15.64 0.18
N ALA A 51 -9.21 16.34 0.08
CA ALA A 51 -7.90 15.81 0.49
C ALA A 51 -7.87 15.45 1.97
N ALA A 52 -8.41 16.32 2.84
CA ALA A 52 -8.47 16.06 4.28
C ALA A 52 -9.36 14.85 4.60
N SER A 53 -10.48 14.69 3.91
CA SER A 53 -11.36 13.54 4.07
C SER A 53 -10.67 12.24 3.64
N LEU A 54 -9.96 12.26 2.52
CA LEU A 54 -9.19 11.12 2.02
C LEU A 54 -8.08 10.74 3.00
N ASP A 55 -7.31 11.71 3.49
CA ASP A 55 -6.24 11.46 4.45
C ASP A 55 -6.76 10.84 5.74
N SER A 56 -7.88 11.33 6.25
CA SER A 56 -8.54 10.77 7.44
C SER A 56 -8.95 9.32 7.20
N TYR A 57 -9.56 9.04 6.06
CA TYR A 57 -9.97 7.68 5.70
C TYR A 57 -8.76 6.74 5.57
N LEU A 58 -7.72 7.17 4.86
CA LEU A 58 -6.52 6.36 4.65
C LEU A 58 -5.82 6.02 5.96
N ALA A 59 -5.73 6.98 6.89
CA ALA A 59 -5.15 6.72 8.21
C ALA A 59 -5.91 5.65 8.98
N ARG A 60 -7.25 5.69 8.90
CA ARG A 60 -8.11 4.70 9.56
C ARG A 60 -8.03 3.33 8.88
N ALA A 61 -8.06 3.30 7.56
CA ALA A 61 -7.95 2.07 6.78
C ALA A 61 -6.58 1.40 6.99
N ASP A 62 -5.51 2.19 7.03
CA ASP A 62 -4.16 1.68 7.27
C ASP A 62 -4.03 1.09 8.68
N ARG A 63 -4.61 1.75 9.68
CA ARG A 63 -4.63 1.22 11.04
C ARG A 63 -5.37 -0.12 11.12
N TYR A 64 -6.52 -0.20 10.47
CA TYR A 64 -7.28 -1.45 10.41
C TYR A 64 -6.46 -2.57 9.74
N ALA A 65 -5.86 -2.27 8.59
CA ALA A 65 -5.04 -3.25 7.87
C ALA A 65 -3.88 -3.77 8.71
N ARG A 66 -3.19 -2.88 9.44
CA ARG A 66 -2.09 -3.28 10.32
C ARG A 66 -2.57 -4.11 11.51
N ASP A 67 -3.69 -3.73 12.12
CA ASP A 67 -4.18 -4.39 13.33
C ASP A 67 -4.83 -5.75 13.04
N PHE A 68 -5.37 -5.96 11.85
CA PHE A 68 -6.07 -7.19 11.49
C PHE A 68 -5.39 -7.95 10.36
N ASP A 69 -5.36 -7.43 9.16
CA ASP A 69 -4.88 -8.17 7.98
C ASP A 69 -3.41 -8.54 8.11
N GLN A 70 -2.56 -7.58 8.42
CA GLN A 70 -1.13 -7.81 8.53
C GLN A 70 -0.79 -8.75 9.69
N ARG A 71 -1.41 -8.54 10.84
CA ARG A 71 -1.24 -9.44 11.99
C ARG A 71 -1.72 -10.84 11.72
N TYR A 72 -2.85 -10.97 11.04
CA TYR A 72 -3.37 -12.28 10.66
C TYR A 72 -2.37 -13.04 9.80
N PHE A 73 -1.84 -12.42 8.76
CA PHE A 73 -0.87 -13.07 7.90
C PHE A 73 0.41 -13.44 8.63
N GLN A 74 0.89 -12.58 9.52
CA GLN A 74 2.07 -12.86 10.34
C GLN A 74 1.82 -14.03 11.29
N MET A 75 0.67 -14.08 11.95
CA MET A 75 0.32 -15.18 12.84
C MET A 75 0.17 -16.49 12.08
N ARG A 76 -0.47 -16.45 10.93
CA ARG A 76 -0.66 -17.66 10.10
C ARG A 76 0.68 -18.22 9.65
N THR A 77 1.59 -17.38 9.20
CA THR A 77 2.94 -17.78 8.80
C THR A 77 3.67 -18.46 9.97
N ARG A 78 3.59 -17.87 11.15
CA ARG A 78 4.21 -18.41 12.35
C ARG A 78 3.60 -19.76 12.77
N ALA A 79 2.28 -19.83 12.77
CA ALA A 79 1.55 -21.03 13.19
C ALA A 79 1.80 -22.22 12.26
N LEU A 80 1.92 -21.97 10.96
CA LEU A 80 2.13 -23.02 9.96
C LEU A 80 3.60 -23.28 9.66
N GLY A 81 4.52 -22.53 10.24
CA GLY A 81 5.96 -22.69 10.02
C GLY A 81 6.42 -22.28 8.62
N ALA A 82 5.66 -21.45 7.95
CA ALA A 82 5.95 -21.05 6.57
C ALA A 82 6.43 -19.61 6.47
#